data_c4cb49e82721e23a1100c924c71aac3f
#
_entry.id   c4cb49e82721e23a1100c924c71aac3f
#
_cell.length_a   1.000
_cell.length_b   1.000
_cell.length_c   1.000
_cell.angle_alpha   90.00
_cell.angle_beta   90.00
_cell.angle_gamma   90.00
#
_symmetry.space_group_name_H-M   'P 1'
#
loop_
_entity.id
_entity.type
_entity.pdbx_description
1 polymer ?
#
loop_
_entity_poly.entity_id
_entity_poly.type
_entity_poly.pdbx_seq_one_letter_code
_entity_poly.pdbx_strand_id
1 'polypeptide(L)'
;MRKVVLLIAAACLPLVPAQCKRAKSYAPKGYELVWQDEFNEGTEPDAAKWTHVIMRQGMVNHELQNYVNHVTPAGTPVTEVKDGTLHINCFKEDGKVYSGRLNGNARTGWQNGYFEARIKLPQGKGTWPAFWMMPANNRMPNNGWPRCGEIDIMEEVGFTPNEVSSSIHTQDYNHTKKTHKTHAMTIKKAEGDFHIYSLLWTDDEIITYVDGKEQLHLEKSVLGDSHDQWPFHYPFHIILNLAWGGDWGGQEGVDEDALPVTMEVDYVRVYQLPDSK
;
A
#
# COMPACT_ATOMS: atom_id res chain seq x y z
N MET A 1 -36.33 44.82 47.75
CA MET A 1 -36.31 43.85 46.64
C MET A 1 -34.84 43.45 46.44
N ARG A 2 -34.45 42.26 46.91
CA ARG A 2 -33.07 41.74 46.76
C ARG A 2 -33.03 40.87 45.47
N LYS A 3 -32.20 41.27 44.53
CA LYS A 3 -31.94 40.45 43.31
C LYS A 3 -30.98 39.30 43.65
N VAL A 4 -31.47 38.09 43.48
CA VAL A 4 -30.65 36.87 43.56
C VAL A 4 -30.00 36.67 42.18
N VAL A 5 -28.67 36.70 42.12
CA VAL A 5 -27.90 36.38 40.92
C VAL A 5 -27.53 34.89 41.02
N LEU A 6 -28.09 34.09 40.13
CA LEU A 6 -27.77 32.66 40.01
C LEU A 6 -26.49 32.54 39.14
N LEU A 7 -25.36 32.17 39.74
CA LEU A 7 -24.18 31.74 38.98
C LEU A 7 -24.34 30.30 38.54
N ILE A 8 -24.49 30.10 37.24
CA ILE A 8 -24.39 28.76 36.61
C ILE A 8 -22.90 28.47 36.38
N ALA A 9 -22.34 27.59 37.18
CA ALA A 9 -21.02 27.03 36.94
C ALA A 9 -21.10 25.95 35.83
N ALA A 10 -20.56 26.27 34.65
CA ALA A 10 -20.39 25.29 33.61
C ALA A 10 -19.25 24.33 33.98
N ALA A 11 -19.56 23.10 34.31
CA ALA A 11 -18.58 22.04 34.51
C ALA A 11 -18.02 21.59 33.14
N CYS A 12 -16.78 22.01 32.81
CA CYS A 12 -16.02 21.41 31.75
C CYS A 12 -15.61 19.98 32.17
N LEU A 13 -16.29 18.99 31.68
CA LEU A 13 -15.83 17.62 31.73
C LEU A 13 -14.56 17.50 30.83
N PRO A 14 -13.43 16.96 31.34
CA PRO A 14 -12.30 16.70 30.49
C PRO A 14 -12.70 15.62 29.47
N LEU A 15 -12.58 15.93 28.17
CA LEU A 15 -12.58 14.94 27.13
C LEU A 15 -11.37 14.01 27.36
N VAL A 16 -11.61 12.84 27.92
CA VAL A 16 -10.64 11.75 27.96
C VAL A 16 -10.49 11.33 26.49
N PRO A 17 -9.28 11.42 25.89
CA PRO A 17 -9.09 10.93 24.54
C PRO A 17 -9.45 9.45 24.54
N ALA A 18 -10.35 9.05 23.63
CA ALA A 18 -10.65 7.66 23.42
C ALA A 18 -9.32 6.96 23.12
N GLN A 19 -8.88 6.05 23.99
CA GLN A 19 -7.75 5.17 23.69
C GLN A 19 -8.14 4.38 22.45
N CYS A 20 -7.61 4.79 21.30
CA CYS A 20 -7.73 4.03 20.06
C CYS A 20 -7.13 2.65 20.36
N LYS A 21 -7.96 1.61 20.41
CA LYS A 21 -7.48 0.25 20.58
C LYS A 21 -6.59 -0.03 19.38
N ARG A 22 -5.29 -0.16 19.61
CA ARG A 22 -4.31 -0.48 18.56
C ARG A 22 -4.84 -1.69 17.79
N ALA A 23 -5.01 -1.53 16.47
CA ALA A 23 -5.46 -2.63 15.63
C ALA A 23 -4.52 -3.83 15.77
N LYS A 24 -5.06 -5.05 15.68
CA LYS A 24 -4.30 -6.30 15.80
C LYS A 24 -3.14 -6.29 14.80
N SER A 25 -1.98 -6.77 15.21
CA SER A 25 -0.84 -7.08 14.35
C SER A 25 -0.57 -8.59 14.36
N TYR A 26 -0.06 -9.11 13.24
CA TYR A 26 0.38 -10.49 13.10
C TYR A 26 1.91 -10.60 13.08
N ALA A 27 2.64 -9.55 13.45
CA ALA A 27 4.10 -9.57 13.49
C ALA A 27 4.62 -10.75 14.30
N PRO A 28 5.61 -11.51 13.81
CA PRO A 28 6.17 -12.66 14.49
C PRO A 28 6.82 -12.27 15.83
N LYS A 29 6.86 -13.23 16.75
CA LYS A 29 7.52 -13.03 18.06
C LYS A 29 9.00 -12.67 17.86
N GLY A 30 9.47 -11.63 18.55
CA GLY A 30 10.85 -11.17 18.50
C GLY A 30 11.08 -10.03 17.51
N TYR A 31 10.15 -9.75 16.60
CA TYR A 31 10.20 -8.59 15.76
C TYR A 31 9.76 -7.34 16.51
N GLU A 32 10.51 -6.25 16.37
CA GLU A 32 10.24 -4.96 16.99
C GLU A 32 9.77 -3.94 15.96
N LEU A 33 8.79 -3.10 16.33
CA LEU A 33 8.28 -2.04 15.48
C LEU A 33 9.36 -0.98 15.28
N VAL A 34 9.80 -0.80 14.02
CA VAL A 34 10.86 0.17 13.67
C VAL A 34 10.33 1.39 12.91
N TRP A 35 9.16 1.26 12.28
CA TRP A 35 8.51 2.36 11.55
C TRP A 35 7.01 2.12 11.45
N GLN A 36 6.24 3.21 11.50
CA GLN A 36 4.80 3.15 11.31
C GLN A 36 4.22 4.45 10.80
N ASP A 37 3.06 4.35 10.17
CA ASP A 37 2.10 5.43 10.01
C ASP A 37 0.70 4.91 10.31
N GLU A 38 0.04 5.52 11.30
CA GLU A 38 -1.32 5.17 11.76
C GLU A 38 -2.35 6.15 11.19
N PHE A 39 -1.94 7.12 10.39
CA PHE A 39 -2.78 8.15 9.75
C PHE A 39 -3.76 8.85 10.69
N ASN A 40 -3.37 9.03 11.96
CA ASN A 40 -4.20 9.66 13.00
C ASN A 40 -4.01 11.17 13.11
N GLU A 41 -3.06 11.73 12.38
CA GLU A 41 -2.66 13.13 12.49
C GLU A 41 -2.61 13.79 11.10
N GLY A 42 -2.93 15.11 11.09
CA GLY A 42 -2.93 15.88 9.84
C GLY A 42 -4.15 15.63 8.95
N THR A 43 -4.11 16.23 7.77
CA THR A 43 -5.13 16.08 6.71
C THR A 43 -4.55 15.54 5.41
N GLU A 44 -3.22 15.33 5.38
CA GLU A 44 -2.47 14.80 4.25
C GLU A 44 -1.36 13.87 4.73
N PRO A 45 -0.85 12.96 3.87
CA PRO A 45 0.26 12.08 4.23
C PRO A 45 1.48 12.85 4.71
N ASP A 46 2.09 12.42 5.83
CA ASP A 46 3.29 13.04 6.39
C ASP A 46 4.46 13.01 5.38
N ALA A 47 4.88 14.17 4.90
CA ALA A 47 5.96 14.32 3.93
C ALA A 47 7.33 13.82 4.43
N ALA A 48 7.50 13.64 5.75
CA ALA A 48 8.69 13.00 6.31
C ALA A 48 8.70 11.47 6.10
N LYS A 49 7.53 10.88 5.91
CA LYS A 49 7.35 9.44 5.72
C LYS A 49 7.06 9.07 4.27
N TRP A 50 6.30 9.90 3.56
CA TRP A 50 5.76 9.61 2.24
C TRP A 50 6.19 10.62 1.19
N THR A 51 6.42 10.15 -0.01
CA THR A 51 6.71 10.98 -1.18
C THR A 51 5.72 10.63 -2.28
N HIS A 52 5.00 11.63 -2.80
CA HIS A 52 4.13 11.45 -3.97
C HIS A 52 4.96 11.22 -5.22
N VAL A 53 4.51 10.28 -6.04
CA VAL A 53 5.06 10.03 -7.37
C VAL A 53 4.24 10.79 -8.40
N ILE A 54 4.93 11.54 -9.28
CA ILE A 54 4.29 12.23 -10.40
C ILE A 54 4.56 11.42 -11.67
N MET A 55 3.49 10.97 -12.31
CA MET A 55 3.60 10.14 -13.50
C MET A 55 2.39 10.36 -14.41
N ARG A 56 2.64 10.59 -15.70
CA ARG A 56 1.57 10.79 -16.67
C ARG A 56 0.91 9.47 -17.05
N GLN A 57 -0.35 9.58 -17.45
CA GLN A 57 -1.09 8.51 -18.11
C GLN A 57 -0.23 7.79 -19.16
N GLY A 58 -0.26 6.47 -19.19
CA GLY A 58 0.38 5.61 -20.19
C GLY A 58 1.89 5.42 -20.04
N MET A 59 2.54 6.03 -19.03
CA MET A 59 3.99 5.88 -18.83
C MET A 59 4.41 4.48 -18.36
N VAL A 60 3.58 3.83 -17.57
CA VAL A 60 3.81 2.46 -17.07
C VAL A 60 2.53 1.66 -17.30
N ASN A 61 2.65 0.42 -17.74
CA ASN A 61 1.54 -0.54 -17.90
C ASN A 61 0.33 0.02 -18.65
N HIS A 62 0.50 1.04 -19.50
CA HIS A 62 -0.57 1.75 -20.21
C HIS A 62 -1.72 2.22 -19.29
N GLU A 63 -1.43 2.45 -18.00
CA GLU A 63 -2.40 2.93 -17.01
C GLU A 63 -3.06 4.24 -17.44
N LEU A 64 -4.33 4.42 -17.11
CA LEU A 64 -5.16 5.51 -17.64
C LEU A 64 -5.21 6.76 -16.74
N GLN A 65 -4.74 6.68 -15.48
CA GLN A 65 -4.68 7.81 -14.57
C GLN A 65 -3.38 8.62 -14.73
N ASN A 66 -3.44 9.84 -14.26
CA ASN A 66 -2.27 10.66 -13.95
C ASN A 66 -2.02 10.62 -12.45
N TYR A 67 -0.84 10.21 -12.02
CA TYR A 67 -0.41 10.42 -10.65
C TYR A 67 0.13 11.84 -10.50
N VAL A 68 -0.33 12.54 -9.47
CA VAL A 68 0.03 13.93 -9.20
C VAL A 68 0.52 14.12 -7.77
N ASN A 69 1.14 15.25 -7.49
CA ASN A 69 1.63 15.57 -6.16
C ASN A 69 0.48 16.07 -5.29
N HIS A 70 -0.08 15.20 -4.45
CA HIS A 70 -1.13 15.46 -3.48
C HIS A 70 -2.45 15.97 -4.07
N VAL A 71 -2.44 17.03 -4.88
CA VAL A 71 -3.66 17.62 -5.47
C VAL A 71 -3.56 17.74 -6.98
N THR A 72 -4.70 17.73 -7.67
CA THR A 72 -4.82 18.03 -9.10
C THR A 72 -4.51 19.49 -9.39
N PRO A 73 -4.38 19.90 -10.65
CA PRO A 73 -4.28 21.32 -11.02
C PRO A 73 -5.45 22.17 -10.53
N ALA A 74 -6.63 21.61 -10.34
CA ALA A 74 -7.81 22.31 -9.81
C ALA A 74 -7.84 22.35 -8.26
N GLY A 75 -6.90 21.64 -7.59
CA GLY A 75 -6.80 21.61 -6.13
C GLY A 75 -7.54 20.47 -5.45
N THR A 76 -8.06 19.49 -6.20
CA THR A 76 -8.74 18.32 -5.64
C THR A 76 -7.71 17.29 -5.15
N PRO A 77 -7.80 16.80 -3.88
CA PRO A 77 -6.80 15.88 -3.33
C PRO A 77 -6.93 14.48 -3.93
N VAL A 78 -5.80 13.93 -4.41
CA VAL A 78 -5.67 12.52 -4.79
C VAL A 78 -5.27 11.65 -3.59
N THR A 79 -4.80 12.27 -2.50
CA THR A 79 -4.53 11.62 -1.21
C THR A 79 -4.97 12.54 -0.10
N GLU A 80 -5.61 12.01 0.92
CA GLU A 80 -5.99 12.75 2.12
C GLU A 80 -5.93 11.84 3.36
N VAL A 81 -5.70 12.43 4.52
CA VAL A 81 -5.85 11.75 5.81
C VAL A 81 -7.15 12.24 6.42
N LYS A 82 -8.07 11.31 6.64
CA LYS A 82 -9.42 11.60 7.12
C LYS A 82 -9.95 10.44 7.96
N ASP A 83 -10.63 10.76 9.04
CA ASP A 83 -11.25 9.79 9.94
C ASP A 83 -10.30 8.69 10.45
N GLY A 84 -8.99 9.04 10.60
CA GLY A 84 -7.95 8.11 11.06
C GLY A 84 -7.47 7.13 9.98
N THR A 85 -7.69 7.42 8.70
CA THR A 85 -7.24 6.60 7.57
C THR A 85 -6.63 7.46 6.47
N LEU A 86 -5.68 6.90 5.72
CA LEU A 86 -5.24 7.45 4.45
C LEU A 86 -6.22 7.03 3.37
N HIS A 87 -6.72 8.00 2.62
CA HIS A 87 -7.53 7.81 1.43
C HIS A 87 -6.67 8.06 0.20
N ILE A 88 -6.56 7.09 -0.69
CA ILE A 88 -6.00 7.25 -2.03
C ILE A 88 -7.17 7.25 -3.01
N ASN A 89 -7.46 8.43 -3.56
CA ASN A 89 -8.62 8.68 -4.40
C ASN A 89 -8.27 8.52 -5.88
N CYS A 90 -9.16 7.89 -6.64
CA CYS A 90 -9.11 7.89 -8.10
C CYS A 90 -10.42 8.46 -8.63
N PHE A 91 -10.33 9.50 -9.47
CA PHE A 91 -11.50 10.21 -9.97
C PHE A 91 -11.22 10.88 -11.31
N LYS A 92 -12.30 11.25 -11.99
CA LYS A 92 -12.25 12.01 -13.27
C LYS A 92 -12.51 13.49 -13.00
N GLU A 93 -11.62 14.35 -13.51
CA GLU A 93 -11.73 15.81 -13.45
C GLU A 93 -11.24 16.39 -14.76
N ASP A 94 -11.98 17.33 -15.35
CA ASP A 94 -11.68 17.97 -16.64
C ASP A 94 -11.31 16.98 -17.75
N GLY A 95 -12.03 15.85 -17.81
CA GLY A 95 -11.86 14.80 -18.82
C GLY A 95 -10.62 13.92 -18.64
N LYS A 96 -9.87 14.07 -17.53
CA LYS A 96 -8.71 13.25 -17.19
C LYS A 96 -8.96 12.47 -15.92
N VAL A 97 -8.37 11.29 -15.81
CA VAL A 97 -8.37 10.52 -14.56
C VAL A 97 -7.12 10.87 -13.77
N TYR A 98 -7.29 11.11 -12.47
CA TYR A 98 -6.24 11.40 -11.51
C TYR A 98 -6.27 10.40 -10.37
N SER A 99 -5.10 10.06 -9.85
CA SER A 99 -4.97 9.20 -8.67
C SER A 99 -3.68 9.47 -7.90
N GLY A 100 -3.52 8.79 -6.74
CA GLY A 100 -2.37 8.87 -5.88
C GLY A 100 -1.45 7.66 -5.96
N ARG A 101 -0.12 7.91 -5.90
CA ARG A 101 0.92 6.93 -5.65
C ARG A 101 1.91 7.50 -4.65
N LEU A 102 2.13 6.76 -3.56
CA LEU A 102 2.97 7.14 -2.44
C LEU A 102 4.12 6.15 -2.27
N ASN A 103 5.34 6.67 -2.14
CA ASN A 103 6.52 5.90 -1.77
C ASN A 103 6.85 6.16 -0.29
N GLY A 104 6.81 5.12 0.54
CA GLY A 104 7.13 5.17 1.97
C GLY A 104 8.61 4.89 2.22
N ASN A 105 9.30 5.81 2.95
CA ASN A 105 10.72 5.70 3.26
C ASN A 105 11.63 5.47 2.02
N ALA A 106 11.32 6.16 0.92
CA ALA A 106 11.89 5.91 -0.41
C ALA A 106 13.43 6.04 -0.48
N ARG A 107 14.05 6.75 0.47
CA ARG A 107 15.51 6.99 0.47
C ARG A 107 16.31 5.84 1.04
N THR A 108 15.87 5.27 2.12
CA THR A 108 16.60 4.24 2.88
C THR A 108 15.99 2.86 2.70
N GLY A 109 14.66 2.76 2.66
CA GLY A 109 13.97 1.50 2.64
C GLY A 109 14.29 0.62 3.86
N TRP A 110 13.99 -0.66 3.71
CA TRP A 110 14.34 -1.71 4.66
C TRP A 110 14.78 -2.95 3.90
N GLN A 111 15.78 -3.63 4.42
CA GLN A 111 16.14 -4.97 3.97
C GLN A 111 15.71 -5.94 5.07
N ASN A 112 14.93 -6.94 4.69
CA ASN A 112 14.30 -7.90 5.60
C ASN A 112 13.35 -7.24 6.62
N GLY A 113 12.42 -8.02 7.14
CA GLY A 113 11.47 -7.56 8.13
C GLY A 113 10.09 -8.18 7.96
N TYR A 114 9.18 -7.71 8.78
CA TYR A 114 7.75 -7.97 8.65
C TYR A 114 7.04 -6.65 8.35
N PHE A 115 6.35 -6.61 7.23
CA PHE A 115 5.65 -5.44 6.72
C PHE A 115 4.16 -5.73 6.75
N GLU A 116 3.36 -4.85 7.30
CA GLU A 116 1.91 -4.99 7.27
C GLU A 116 1.21 -3.67 7.00
N ALA A 117 0.11 -3.76 6.25
CA ALA A 117 -0.83 -2.67 6.08
C ALA A 117 -2.26 -3.19 6.24
N ARG A 118 -3.12 -2.41 6.88
CA ARG A 118 -4.54 -2.70 6.99
C ARG A 118 -5.29 -1.83 6.00
N ILE A 119 -5.87 -2.49 4.98
CA ILE A 119 -6.39 -1.82 3.79
C ILE A 119 -7.80 -2.31 3.49
N LYS A 120 -8.66 -1.39 3.04
CA LYS A 120 -9.94 -1.67 2.38
C LYS A 120 -9.80 -1.30 0.91
N LEU A 121 -10.08 -2.26 0.02
CA LEU A 121 -9.91 -2.09 -1.41
C LEU A 121 -11.08 -1.34 -2.04
N PRO A 122 -10.85 -0.59 -3.14
CA PRO A 122 -11.91 0.08 -3.88
C PRO A 122 -12.73 -0.92 -4.70
N GLN A 123 -13.98 -0.58 -4.98
CA GLN A 123 -14.83 -1.34 -5.89
C GLN A 123 -14.90 -0.68 -7.27
N GLY A 124 -14.94 -1.48 -8.32
CA GLY A 124 -15.24 -1.02 -9.68
C GLY A 124 -14.31 -1.57 -10.74
N LYS A 125 -14.90 -1.95 -11.87
CA LYS A 125 -14.13 -2.47 -13.02
C LYS A 125 -13.22 -1.39 -13.59
N GLY A 126 -11.92 -1.64 -13.53
CA GLY A 126 -10.87 -0.69 -13.89
C GLY A 126 -9.95 -0.32 -12.73
N THR A 127 -10.35 -0.59 -11.47
CA THR A 127 -9.45 -0.39 -10.32
C THR A 127 -8.29 -1.38 -10.35
N TRP A 128 -7.12 -0.90 -9.90
CA TRP A 128 -5.92 -1.72 -9.68
C TRP A 128 -5.15 -1.14 -8.48
N PRO A 129 -5.63 -1.38 -7.26
CA PRO A 129 -4.93 -1.01 -6.02
C PRO A 129 -3.74 -1.93 -5.79
N ALA A 130 -2.67 -1.39 -5.21
CA ALA A 130 -1.47 -2.15 -4.84
C ALA A 130 -0.81 -1.67 -3.55
N PHE A 131 -0.30 -2.63 -2.77
CA PHE A 131 0.66 -2.50 -1.69
C PHE A 131 1.85 -3.39 -2.03
N TRP A 132 2.98 -2.79 -2.36
CA TRP A 132 4.11 -3.46 -2.96
C TRP A 132 5.43 -2.78 -2.65
N MET A 133 6.55 -3.33 -3.12
CA MET A 133 7.88 -2.83 -2.80
C MET A 133 8.84 -2.87 -4.00
N MET A 134 9.67 -1.84 -4.09
CA MET A 134 10.74 -1.69 -5.07
C MET A 134 12.04 -1.26 -4.38
N PRO A 135 13.23 -1.42 -5.04
CA PRO A 135 14.49 -0.95 -4.50
C PRO A 135 14.45 0.51 -4.08
N ALA A 136 14.98 0.79 -2.89
CA ALA A 136 15.01 2.13 -2.31
C ALA A 136 16.00 3.07 -3.03
N ASN A 137 15.87 4.39 -2.75
CA ASN A 137 16.77 5.44 -3.22
C ASN A 137 16.78 5.63 -4.74
N ASN A 138 15.66 5.38 -5.43
CA ASN A 138 15.54 5.42 -6.90
C ASN A 138 16.65 4.65 -7.64
N ARG A 139 17.34 3.78 -6.93
CA ARG A 139 18.33 2.90 -7.54
C ARG A 139 17.61 1.71 -8.13
N MET A 140 17.65 1.63 -9.43
CA MET A 140 17.33 0.42 -10.17
C MET A 140 18.64 -0.34 -10.42
N PRO A 141 19.16 -1.09 -9.43
CA PRO A 141 20.41 -1.80 -9.61
C PRO A 141 20.29 -2.80 -10.75
N ASN A 142 21.43 -3.15 -11.33
CA ASN A 142 21.51 -4.25 -12.29
C ASN A 142 20.60 -4.11 -13.52
N ASN A 143 20.60 -2.94 -14.16
CA ASN A 143 19.90 -2.64 -15.41
C ASN A 143 18.37 -2.48 -15.31
N GLY A 144 17.85 -2.18 -14.11
CA GLY A 144 16.45 -1.85 -13.92
C GLY A 144 15.50 -3.05 -13.79
N TRP A 145 14.22 -2.78 -14.00
CA TRP A 145 13.18 -3.80 -13.93
C TRP A 145 13.24 -4.77 -15.12
N PRO A 146 12.98 -6.09 -14.95
CA PRO A 146 12.62 -6.76 -13.70
C PRO A 146 13.82 -7.26 -12.88
N ARG A 147 15.04 -7.05 -13.35
CA ARG A 147 16.27 -7.57 -12.73
C ARG A 147 16.56 -6.97 -11.36
N CYS A 148 16.03 -5.77 -11.09
CA CYS A 148 16.16 -5.12 -9.77
C CYS A 148 15.31 -5.78 -8.68
N GLY A 149 14.37 -6.64 -9.03
CA GLY A 149 13.41 -7.23 -8.11
C GLY A 149 12.21 -6.33 -7.81
N GLU A 150 11.06 -6.98 -7.52
CA GLU A 150 9.80 -6.38 -7.09
C GLU A 150 9.09 -7.38 -6.19
N ILE A 151 8.44 -6.92 -5.13
CA ILE A 151 7.63 -7.73 -4.23
C ILE A 151 6.24 -7.10 -4.14
N ASP A 152 5.23 -7.79 -4.66
CA ASP A 152 3.83 -7.37 -4.61
C ASP A 152 3.17 -8.10 -3.44
N ILE A 153 2.93 -7.36 -2.36
CA ILE A 153 2.35 -7.92 -1.13
C ILE A 153 0.85 -8.11 -1.32
N MET A 154 0.20 -7.16 -1.98
CA MET A 154 -1.22 -7.18 -2.30
C MET A 154 -1.49 -6.43 -3.59
N GLU A 155 -2.16 -7.08 -4.51
CA GLU A 155 -2.76 -6.47 -5.69
C GLU A 155 -4.16 -7.04 -5.91
N GLU A 156 -5.05 -6.24 -6.48
CA GLU A 156 -6.36 -6.64 -6.96
C GLU A 156 -6.67 -5.92 -8.28
N VAL A 157 -7.51 -6.52 -9.10
CA VAL A 157 -8.11 -5.86 -10.27
C VAL A 157 -9.62 -5.96 -10.20
N GLY A 158 -10.30 -4.82 -10.40
CA GLY A 158 -11.73 -4.70 -10.17
C GLY A 158 -12.64 -5.52 -11.12
N PHE A 159 -12.09 -6.22 -12.12
CA PHE A 159 -12.87 -7.18 -12.92
C PHE A 159 -12.89 -8.59 -12.31
N THR A 160 -12.05 -8.89 -11.32
CA THR A 160 -12.09 -10.09 -10.46
C THR A 160 -12.23 -9.69 -8.99
N PRO A 161 -13.40 -9.14 -8.59
CA PRO A 161 -13.57 -8.55 -7.28
C PRO A 161 -13.33 -9.55 -6.15
N ASN A 162 -12.65 -9.09 -5.09
CA ASN A 162 -12.28 -9.89 -3.92
C ASN A 162 -11.26 -11.02 -4.21
N GLU A 163 -10.63 -11.05 -5.38
CA GLU A 163 -9.49 -11.93 -5.67
C GLU A 163 -8.19 -11.14 -5.54
N VAL A 164 -7.48 -11.37 -4.44
CA VAL A 164 -6.24 -10.67 -4.10
C VAL A 164 -5.06 -11.56 -4.43
N SER A 165 -4.08 -11.02 -5.15
CA SER A 165 -2.83 -11.71 -5.49
C SER A 165 -1.62 -11.13 -4.79
N SER A 166 -0.62 -11.99 -4.59
CA SER A 166 0.76 -11.62 -4.25
C SER A 166 1.71 -12.19 -5.26
N SER A 167 2.79 -11.47 -5.57
CA SER A 167 3.74 -11.84 -6.62
C SER A 167 5.16 -11.41 -6.28
N ILE A 168 6.14 -11.99 -6.99
CA ILE A 168 7.45 -11.40 -7.17
C ILE A 168 7.78 -11.27 -8.64
N HIS A 169 8.58 -10.23 -8.97
CA HIS A 169 9.17 -10.10 -10.30
C HIS A 169 10.68 -10.00 -10.20
N THR A 170 11.37 -10.86 -10.98
CA THR A 170 12.82 -10.91 -11.09
C THR A 170 13.21 -11.10 -12.57
N GLN A 171 14.50 -11.12 -12.90
CA GLN A 171 14.94 -11.35 -14.27
C GLN A 171 14.43 -12.68 -14.84
N ASP A 172 14.43 -13.74 -14.02
CA ASP A 172 14.01 -15.08 -14.46
C ASP A 172 12.50 -15.31 -14.24
N TYR A 173 11.92 -14.62 -13.25
CA TYR A 173 10.52 -14.79 -12.85
C TYR A 173 9.75 -13.48 -13.01
N ASN A 174 9.09 -13.26 -14.15
CA ASN A 174 8.28 -12.07 -14.38
C ASN A 174 7.11 -12.31 -15.35
N HIS A 175 6.13 -11.42 -15.31
CA HIS A 175 4.92 -11.58 -16.12
C HIS A 175 5.18 -11.47 -17.62
N THR A 176 6.18 -10.71 -18.07
CA THR A 176 6.48 -10.59 -19.51
C THR A 176 7.00 -11.90 -20.10
N LYS A 177 7.65 -12.73 -19.27
CA LYS A 177 8.07 -14.09 -19.62
C LYS A 177 7.03 -15.15 -19.25
N LYS A 178 5.94 -14.77 -18.56
CA LYS A 178 4.94 -15.67 -17.97
C LYS A 178 5.54 -16.68 -16.98
N THR A 179 6.56 -16.27 -16.25
CA THR A 179 7.29 -17.07 -15.26
C THR A 179 7.21 -16.53 -13.86
N HIS A 180 6.53 -15.37 -13.64
CA HIS A 180 6.39 -14.74 -12.32
C HIS A 180 5.82 -15.73 -11.30
N LYS A 181 6.26 -15.59 -10.07
CA LYS A 181 5.76 -16.38 -8.97
C LYS A 181 4.62 -15.60 -8.33
N THR A 182 3.43 -16.15 -8.45
CA THR A 182 2.19 -15.49 -8.01
C THR A 182 1.24 -16.49 -7.40
N HIS A 183 0.41 -16.02 -6.46
CA HIS A 183 -0.71 -16.78 -5.95
C HIS A 183 -1.86 -15.83 -5.64
N ALA A 184 -3.07 -16.17 -6.12
CA ALA A 184 -4.29 -15.43 -5.86
C ALA A 184 -5.14 -16.14 -4.80
N MET A 185 -5.83 -15.37 -3.96
CA MET A 185 -6.71 -15.85 -2.90
C MET A 185 -8.01 -15.04 -2.90
N THR A 186 -9.15 -15.73 -2.85
CA THR A 186 -10.44 -15.06 -2.65
C THR A 186 -10.60 -14.65 -1.19
N ILE A 187 -10.74 -13.36 -0.94
CA ILE A 187 -10.91 -12.76 0.37
C ILE A 187 -12.34 -12.26 0.48
N LYS A 188 -13.07 -12.77 1.47
CA LYS A 188 -14.45 -12.34 1.66
C LYS A 188 -14.53 -10.84 1.97
N LYS A 189 -15.17 -10.06 1.09
CA LYS A 189 -15.34 -8.61 1.20
C LYS A 189 -14.03 -7.81 1.23
N ALA A 190 -13.01 -8.19 0.45
CA ALA A 190 -11.77 -7.40 0.32
C ALA A 190 -12.06 -5.93 -0.06
N GLU A 191 -13.07 -5.71 -0.92
CA GLU A 191 -13.53 -4.38 -1.31
C GLU A 191 -14.51 -3.72 -0.32
N GLY A 192 -14.99 -4.43 0.70
CA GLY A 192 -16.01 -3.93 1.63
C GLY A 192 -15.53 -3.69 3.04
N ASP A 193 -14.56 -4.46 3.49
CA ASP A 193 -14.05 -4.46 4.86
C ASP A 193 -12.51 -4.26 4.86
N PHE A 194 -11.96 -3.85 5.98
CA PHE A 194 -10.50 -3.76 6.16
C PHE A 194 -9.90 -5.13 6.43
N HIS A 195 -8.87 -5.49 5.66
CA HIS A 195 -8.05 -6.68 5.84
C HIS A 195 -6.58 -6.31 6.08
N ILE A 196 -5.84 -7.21 6.73
CA ILE A 196 -4.41 -7.02 7.00
C ILE A 196 -3.62 -7.82 5.97
N TYR A 197 -2.92 -7.11 5.10
CA TYR A 197 -2.00 -7.67 4.12
C TYR A 197 -0.58 -7.54 4.65
N SER A 198 0.20 -8.62 4.61
CA SER A 198 1.52 -8.59 5.21
C SER A 198 2.53 -9.48 4.50
N LEU A 199 3.80 -9.15 4.73
CA LEU A 199 4.98 -9.79 4.17
C LEU A 199 5.96 -10.11 5.31
N LEU A 200 6.39 -11.35 5.40
CA LEU A 200 7.62 -11.73 6.07
C LEU A 200 8.72 -11.92 5.00
N TRP A 201 9.75 -11.12 5.10
CA TRP A 201 10.88 -11.18 4.19
C TRP A 201 12.17 -11.36 4.99
N THR A 202 12.89 -12.43 4.68
CA THR A 202 14.21 -12.78 5.22
C THR A 202 15.22 -12.89 4.07
N ASP A 203 16.47 -13.22 4.38
CA ASP A 203 17.50 -13.47 3.35
C ASP A 203 17.14 -14.66 2.44
N ASP A 204 16.34 -15.60 2.95
CA ASP A 204 16.07 -16.89 2.30
C ASP A 204 14.61 -17.12 1.93
N GLU A 205 13.67 -16.32 2.46
CA GLU A 205 12.23 -16.52 2.28
C GLU A 205 11.48 -15.22 2.04
N ILE A 206 10.46 -15.30 1.22
CA ILE A 206 9.41 -14.29 1.03
C ILE A 206 8.07 -15.00 1.25
N ILE A 207 7.33 -14.57 2.29
CA ILE A 207 6.03 -15.15 2.64
C ILE A 207 5.01 -14.03 2.78
N THR A 208 3.92 -14.08 2.03
CA THR A 208 2.83 -13.11 2.16
C THR A 208 1.63 -13.71 2.86
N TYR A 209 0.85 -12.85 3.52
CA TYR A 209 -0.31 -13.26 4.31
C TYR A 209 -1.47 -12.30 4.11
N VAL A 210 -2.70 -12.84 4.23
CA VAL A 210 -3.92 -12.05 4.40
C VAL A 210 -4.57 -12.47 5.72
N ASP A 211 -4.79 -11.50 6.62
CA ASP A 211 -5.34 -11.71 7.98
C ASP A 211 -4.59 -12.80 8.78
N GLY A 212 -3.29 -12.90 8.56
CA GLY A 212 -2.41 -13.89 9.19
C GLY A 212 -2.49 -15.29 8.58
N LYS A 213 -3.24 -15.47 7.48
CA LYS A 213 -3.26 -16.71 6.70
C LYS A 213 -2.27 -16.59 5.55
N GLU A 214 -1.36 -17.55 5.44
CA GLU A 214 -0.37 -17.62 4.37
C GLU A 214 -1.04 -17.62 2.99
N GLN A 215 -0.51 -16.80 2.08
CA GLN A 215 -0.97 -16.67 0.71
C GLN A 215 0.09 -17.19 -0.27
N LEU A 216 1.31 -16.68 -0.22
CA LEU A 216 2.41 -17.08 -1.10
C LEU A 216 3.64 -17.37 -0.24
N HIS A 217 4.33 -18.47 -0.49
CA HIS A 217 5.57 -18.82 0.17
C HIS A 217 6.65 -19.18 -0.86
N LEU A 218 7.72 -18.43 -0.86
CA LEU A 218 8.83 -18.59 -1.78
C LEU A 218 10.13 -18.76 -1.01
N GLU A 219 10.90 -19.78 -1.40
CA GLU A 219 12.19 -20.08 -0.82
C GLU A 219 13.30 -19.90 -1.85
N LYS A 220 14.36 -19.20 -1.47
CA LYS A 220 15.57 -18.99 -2.28
C LYS A 220 16.21 -20.31 -2.68
N SER A 221 16.22 -21.31 -1.78
CA SER A 221 16.71 -22.66 -2.02
C SER A 221 16.02 -23.37 -3.19
N VAL A 222 14.75 -23.02 -3.43
CA VAL A 222 13.91 -23.60 -4.51
C VAL A 222 14.02 -22.80 -5.81
N LEU A 223 14.05 -21.46 -5.71
CA LEU A 223 14.06 -20.59 -6.88
C LEU A 223 15.45 -20.38 -7.48
N GLY A 224 16.49 -20.51 -6.65
CA GLY A 224 17.89 -20.24 -7.01
C GLY A 224 18.43 -19.00 -6.31
N ASP A 225 19.76 -18.94 -6.18
CA ASP A 225 20.48 -17.91 -5.41
C ASP A 225 21.17 -16.87 -6.29
N SER A 226 21.09 -17.01 -7.62
CA SER A 226 21.63 -16.01 -8.52
C SER A 226 20.85 -14.69 -8.41
N HIS A 227 21.51 -13.57 -8.70
CA HIS A 227 20.82 -12.27 -8.71
C HIS A 227 19.61 -12.23 -9.66
N ASP A 228 19.63 -12.96 -10.75
CA ASP A 228 18.54 -13.01 -11.72
C ASP A 228 17.31 -13.78 -11.19
N GLN A 229 17.50 -14.63 -10.18
CA GLN A 229 16.47 -15.45 -9.52
C GLN A 229 16.03 -14.86 -8.19
N TRP A 230 16.98 -14.34 -7.39
CA TRP A 230 16.75 -13.81 -6.03
C TRP A 230 17.47 -12.48 -5.80
N PRO A 231 16.96 -11.36 -6.34
CA PRO A 231 17.60 -10.03 -6.18
C PRO A 231 17.31 -9.36 -4.83
N PHE A 232 16.72 -10.03 -3.86
CA PHE A 232 16.19 -9.48 -2.61
C PHE A 232 17.27 -9.40 -1.51
N HIS A 233 18.40 -8.72 -1.78
CA HIS A 233 19.53 -8.59 -0.87
C HIS A 233 20.01 -7.14 -0.69
N TYR A 234 19.10 -6.18 -0.88
CA TYR A 234 19.31 -4.76 -0.61
C TYR A 234 17.97 -4.11 -0.18
N PRO A 235 18.00 -2.88 0.37
CA PRO A 235 16.78 -2.26 0.87
C PRO A 235 15.74 -1.98 -0.23
N PHE A 236 14.48 -2.25 0.09
CA PHE A 236 13.30 -1.88 -0.68
C PHE A 236 12.45 -0.88 0.10
N HIS A 237 11.71 -0.05 -0.62
CA HIS A 237 10.73 0.87 -0.04
C HIS A 237 9.30 0.43 -0.36
N ILE A 238 8.38 0.81 0.51
CA ILE A 238 6.95 0.54 0.35
C ILE A 238 6.35 1.46 -0.71
N ILE A 239 5.42 0.94 -1.48
CA ILE A 239 4.61 1.69 -2.43
C ILE A 239 3.13 1.38 -2.19
N LEU A 240 2.32 2.43 -2.12
CA LEU A 240 0.87 2.37 -2.10
C LEU A 240 0.33 3.15 -3.30
N ASN A 241 -0.51 2.56 -4.10
CA ASN A 241 -1.17 3.27 -5.20
C ASN A 241 -2.54 2.69 -5.54
N LEU A 242 -3.32 3.50 -6.25
CA LEU A 242 -4.54 3.09 -6.90
C LEU A 242 -4.42 3.43 -8.39
N ALA A 243 -4.09 2.43 -9.22
CA ALA A 243 -4.10 2.58 -10.67
C ALA A 243 -5.53 2.42 -11.22
N TRP A 244 -5.73 2.90 -12.44
CA TRP A 244 -6.98 2.80 -13.19
C TRP A 244 -6.72 2.28 -14.60
N GLY A 245 -7.35 1.18 -14.96
CA GLY A 245 -7.15 0.54 -16.26
C GLY A 245 -5.75 -0.06 -16.43
N GLY A 246 -5.15 0.16 -17.58
CA GLY A 246 -3.83 -0.38 -17.91
C GLY A 246 -3.86 -1.82 -18.38
N ASP A 247 -2.66 -2.42 -18.51
CA ASP A 247 -2.46 -3.75 -19.10
C ASP A 247 -3.15 -4.88 -18.29
N TRP A 248 -3.32 -4.69 -16.98
CA TRP A 248 -4.01 -5.66 -16.15
C TRP A 248 -5.35 -5.13 -15.64
N GLY A 249 -5.40 -4.01 -14.94
CA GLY A 249 -6.65 -3.45 -14.42
C GLY A 249 -7.69 -3.13 -15.50
N GLY A 250 -7.24 -2.85 -16.73
CA GLY A 250 -8.08 -2.58 -17.90
C GLY A 250 -8.31 -3.76 -18.83
N GLN A 251 -7.88 -4.97 -18.49
CA GLN A 251 -7.89 -6.14 -19.38
C GLN A 251 -9.30 -6.50 -19.88
N GLU A 252 -10.32 -6.28 -19.07
CA GLU A 252 -11.73 -6.43 -19.43
C GLU A 252 -12.45 -5.10 -19.68
N GLY A 253 -11.67 -4.02 -19.92
CA GLY A 253 -12.17 -2.66 -20.02
C GLY A 253 -12.33 -1.98 -18.65
N VAL A 254 -12.76 -0.72 -18.67
CA VAL A 254 -13.03 0.07 -17.47
C VAL A 254 -14.48 0.53 -17.45
N ASP A 255 -15.04 0.69 -16.25
CA ASP A 255 -16.36 1.27 -16.04
C ASP A 255 -16.20 2.67 -15.43
N GLU A 256 -16.21 3.71 -16.28
CA GLU A 256 -16.02 5.09 -15.82
C GLU A 256 -17.13 5.57 -14.87
N ASP A 257 -18.30 4.94 -14.88
CA ASP A 257 -19.39 5.26 -13.96
C ASP A 257 -19.10 4.78 -12.53
N ALA A 258 -18.11 3.90 -12.34
CA ALA A 258 -17.62 3.53 -11.01
C ALA A 258 -16.84 4.65 -10.31
N LEU A 259 -16.28 5.61 -11.06
CA LEU A 259 -15.53 6.72 -10.47
C LEU A 259 -16.45 7.76 -9.80
N PRO A 260 -16.09 8.36 -8.65
CA PRO A 260 -14.82 8.20 -7.94
C PRO A 260 -14.74 6.93 -7.10
N VAL A 261 -13.53 6.40 -6.93
CA VAL A 261 -13.22 5.24 -6.07
C VAL A 261 -12.07 5.58 -5.12
N THR A 262 -12.01 4.89 -3.98
CA THR A 262 -11.01 5.16 -2.94
C THR A 262 -10.47 3.86 -2.37
N MET A 263 -9.14 3.75 -2.27
CA MET A 263 -8.44 2.79 -1.44
C MET A 263 -8.22 3.41 -0.06
N GLU A 264 -8.68 2.76 0.99
CA GLU A 264 -8.52 3.25 2.37
C GLU A 264 -7.45 2.45 3.10
N VAL A 265 -6.50 3.13 3.76
CA VAL A 265 -5.41 2.50 4.54
C VAL A 265 -5.48 2.98 5.98
N ASP A 266 -5.75 2.05 6.91
CA ASP A 266 -5.85 2.33 8.34
C ASP A 266 -4.46 2.55 8.97
N TYR A 267 -3.51 1.70 8.60
CA TYR A 267 -2.10 1.86 9.01
C TYR A 267 -1.15 1.13 8.07
N VAL A 268 0.12 1.53 8.16
CA VAL A 268 1.28 0.80 7.62
C VAL A 268 2.32 0.66 8.73
N ARG A 269 2.84 -0.55 8.94
CA ARG A 269 3.81 -0.86 10.00
C ARG A 269 4.94 -1.72 9.47
N VAL A 270 6.16 -1.46 9.94
CA VAL A 270 7.35 -2.23 9.63
C VAL A 270 7.99 -2.68 10.93
N TYR A 271 8.28 -3.98 11.00
CA TYR A 271 8.93 -4.60 12.13
C TYR A 271 10.21 -5.30 11.64
N GLN A 272 11.27 -5.22 12.43
CA GLN A 272 12.52 -5.93 12.16
C GLN A 272 12.98 -6.69 13.40
N LEU A 273 13.77 -7.72 13.19
CA LEU A 273 14.51 -8.33 14.29
C LEU A 273 15.52 -7.31 14.82
N PRO A 274 15.65 -7.15 16.15
CA PRO A 274 16.73 -6.35 16.69
C PRO A 274 18.07 -6.90 16.18
N ASP A 275 18.96 -5.98 15.77
CA ASP A 275 20.30 -6.37 15.36
C ASP A 275 20.89 -7.30 16.42
N SER A 276 21.27 -8.50 16.03
CA SER A 276 22.06 -9.37 16.88
C SER A 276 23.38 -8.67 17.16
N LYS A 277 23.49 -8.07 18.36
CA LYS A 277 24.69 -7.40 18.85
C LYS A 277 25.87 -8.37 18.90
#